data_f5b4c5283241b08f7be9c7cc2fe6f3aa
#
_entry.id   f5b4c5283241b08f7be9c7cc2fe6f3aa
#
_cell.length_a   1.000
_cell.length_b   1.000
_cell.length_c   1.000
_cell.angle_alpha   90.00
_cell.angle_beta   90.00
_cell.angle_gamma   90.00
#
_symmetry.space_group_name_H-M   'P 1'
#
loop_
_entity.id
_entity.type
_entity.pdbx_description
1 polymer ?
#
loop_
_entity_poly.entity_id
_entity_poly.type
_entity_poly.pdbx_seq_one_letter_code
_entity_poly.pdbx_strand_id
1 'polypeptide(L)'
;MYSDRLIIKTASDNTNMQENELKIMTPGPTQVADNVRKARSYITTNPDLDERFYDFYKETCDKISKLIHTRNNTYILGGEGILGLEAACASLTEPGDRVLVIDNGIFGKGFADFVSLYDGEPVLYTTDYHKPVNVNDLKEYLDKDSDFKYATLVHSDTPSGILNPVEELCPLLKSYGIMTVVDSVTGMFADELDVDKSQIDIVCGGSQKAISAPPGLTIVSVSDDAIDAMESR
;
A
#
# COMPACT_ATOMS: atom_id res chain seq x y z
N MET A 1 14.97 22.53 17.46
CA MET A 1 14.24 23.10 18.60
C MET A 1 12.74 22.94 18.31
N TYR A 2 12.23 21.71 18.49
CA TYR A 2 10.79 21.39 18.52
C TYR A 2 10.47 21.07 19.96
N SER A 3 10.13 22.10 20.74
CA SER A 3 9.72 21.94 22.13
C SER A 3 8.20 22.04 22.22
N ASP A 4 7.64 21.02 22.80
CA ASP A 4 6.52 21.04 23.74
C ASP A 4 5.22 21.72 23.33
N ARG A 5 4.32 20.93 22.74
CA ARG A 5 2.89 20.97 23.16
C ARG A 5 2.16 19.71 22.70
N LEU A 6 2.52 18.56 23.26
CA LEU A 6 1.55 17.47 23.35
C LEU A 6 0.54 17.89 24.43
N ILE A 7 -0.53 18.58 24.05
CA ILE A 7 -1.63 18.89 24.97
C ILE A 7 -2.46 17.62 25.09
N ILE A 8 -2.15 16.80 26.09
CA ILE A 8 -3.08 15.73 26.51
C ILE A 8 -4.20 16.44 27.28
N LYS A 9 -5.31 16.73 26.58
CA LYS A 9 -6.55 17.17 27.25
C LYS A 9 -7.17 15.97 27.93
N THR A 10 -7.50 16.12 29.20
CA THR A 10 -8.19 15.09 29.99
C THR A 10 -9.65 14.95 29.56
N ALA A 11 -10.28 13.82 29.85
CA ALA A 11 -11.65 13.50 29.45
C ALA A 11 -12.73 14.53 29.92
N SER A 12 -12.41 15.37 30.90
CA SER A 12 -13.30 16.44 31.40
C SER A 12 -13.39 17.65 30.45
N ASP A 13 -12.44 17.80 29.51
CA ASP A 13 -12.43 18.92 28.57
C ASP A 13 -13.27 18.66 27.31
N ASN A 14 -13.83 17.44 27.18
CA ASN A 14 -14.51 16.99 25.95
C ASN A 14 -15.94 17.54 25.76
N THR A 15 -16.51 18.25 26.76
CA THR A 15 -17.89 18.73 26.65
C THR A 15 -18.08 19.96 25.75
N ASN A 16 -16.99 20.64 25.37
CA ASN A 16 -17.05 21.82 24.49
C ASN A 16 -16.42 21.61 23.09
N MET A 17 -16.01 20.39 22.74
CA MET A 17 -15.44 20.12 21.42
C MET A 17 -16.48 19.96 20.30
N GLN A 18 -17.79 19.99 20.61
CA GLN A 18 -18.85 19.83 19.61
C GLN A 18 -19.16 21.10 18.80
N GLU A 19 -18.70 22.27 19.23
CA GLU A 19 -19.03 23.55 18.54
C GLU A 19 -17.95 24.01 17.52
N ASN A 20 -16.74 23.44 17.55
CA ASN A 20 -15.71 23.68 16.53
C ASN A 20 -15.17 22.34 16.02
N GLU A 21 -15.82 21.75 15.05
CA GLU A 21 -15.27 20.57 14.35
C GLU A 21 -13.95 20.94 13.67
N LEU A 22 -12.83 20.53 14.28
CA LEU A 22 -11.54 20.56 13.62
C LEU A 22 -11.60 19.66 12.38
N LYS A 23 -11.38 20.24 11.20
CA LYS A 23 -11.22 19.48 9.98
C LYS A 23 -9.76 19.06 9.85
N ILE A 24 -9.54 17.75 9.77
CA ILE A 24 -8.22 17.17 9.52
C ILE A 24 -7.99 17.21 8.00
N MET A 25 -7.03 18.03 7.57
CA MET A 25 -6.68 18.22 6.16
C MET A 25 -5.34 17.57 5.79
N THR A 26 -4.85 16.65 6.63
CA THR A 26 -3.63 15.89 6.35
C THR A 26 -3.91 14.78 5.34
N PRO A 27 -2.93 14.40 4.49
CA PRO A 27 -3.09 13.30 3.54
C PRO A 27 -3.24 11.93 4.20
N GLY A 28 -2.89 11.82 5.49
CA GLY A 28 -3.08 10.63 6.31
C GLY A 28 -2.29 10.69 7.63
N PRO A 29 -2.89 10.17 8.71
CA PRO A 29 -4.28 9.71 8.85
C PRO A 29 -5.30 10.79 8.51
N THR A 30 -6.37 10.40 7.80
CA THR A 30 -7.45 11.29 7.40
C THR A 30 -8.53 11.37 8.50
N GLN A 31 -9.44 12.31 8.37
CA GLN A 31 -10.59 12.40 9.27
C GLN A 31 -11.51 11.18 9.08
N VAL A 32 -11.79 10.50 10.19
CA VAL A 32 -12.71 9.35 10.18
C VAL A 32 -14.15 9.84 10.15
N ALA A 33 -14.94 9.39 9.19
CA ALA A 33 -16.34 9.75 9.06
C ALA A 33 -17.21 9.20 10.22
N ASP A 34 -18.30 9.90 10.53
CA ASP A 34 -19.17 9.57 11.67
C ASP A 34 -19.79 8.18 11.60
N ASN A 35 -20.20 7.75 10.41
CA ASN A 35 -20.73 6.41 10.18
C ASN A 35 -19.69 5.32 10.47
N VAL A 36 -18.42 5.57 10.14
CA VAL A 36 -17.31 4.65 10.41
C VAL A 36 -17.01 4.62 11.92
N ARG A 37 -17.01 5.79 12.60
CA ARG A 37 -16.87 5.86 14.07
C ARG A 37 -17.98 5.09 14.78
N LYS A 38 -19.23 5.22 14.30
CA LYS A 38 -20.37 4.48 14.84
C LYS A 38 -20.25 2.99 14.62
N ALA A 39 -19.79 2.55 13.44
CA ALA A 39 -19.60 1.12 13.15
C ALA A 39 -18.65 0.44 14.15
N ARG A 40 -17.61 1.15 14.62
CA ARG A 40 -16.69 0.63 15.64
C ARG A 40 -17.31 0.47 17.04
N SER A 41 -18.45 1.08 17.31
CA SER A 41 -19.14 0.95 18.60
C SER A 41 -20.12 -0.24 18.66
N TYR A 42 -20.33 -0.92 17.54
CA TYR A 42 -21.20 -2.09 17.51
C TYR A 42 -20.53 -3.26 18.22
N ILE A 43 -21.35 -4.04 18.93
CA ILE A 43 -20.91 -5.29 19.53
C ILE A 43 -20.53 -6.25 18.40
N THR A 44 -19.30 -6.73 18.47
CA THR A 44 -18.80 -7.74 17.53
C THR A 44 -18.73 -9.09 18.23
N THR A 45 -18.68 -10.14 17.42
CA THR A 45 -18.50 -11.50 17.89
C THR A 45 -17.01 -11.82 18.07
N ASN A 46 -16.70 -13.01 18.58
CA ASN A 46 -15.33 -13.54 18.60
C ASN A 46 -14.93 -13.97 17.17
N PRO A 47 -13.97 -13.29 16.53
CA PRO A 47 -13.60 -13.59 15.14
C PRO A 47 -12.94 -14.97 14.97
N ASP A 48 -12.36 -15.53 16.04
CA ASP A 48 -11.67 -16.83 15.98
C ASP A 48 -12.64 -18.03 16.04
N LEU A 49 -13.86 -17.81 16.50
CA LEU A 49 -14.82 -18.88 16.79
C LEU A 49 -16.16 -18.76 16.05
N ASP A 50 -16.49 -17.61 15.51
CA ASP A 50 -17.77 -17.38 14.85
C ASP A 50 -17.62 -17.45 13.33
N GLU A 51 -18.14 -18.51 12.71
CA GLU A 51 -18.08 -18.71 11.26
C GLU A 51 -18.71 -17.56 10.48
N ARG A 52 -19.68 -16.82 11.04
CA ARG A 52 -20.27 -15.62 10.42
C ARG A 52 -19.25 -14.49 10.26
N PHE A 53 -18.21 -14.45 11.09
CA PHE A 53 -17.13 -13.50 10.93
C PHE A 53 -16.29 -13.80 9.69
N TYR A 54 -16.07 -15.08 9.40
CA TYR A 54 -15.37 -15.50 8.17
C TYR A 54 -16.11 -15.03 6.92
N ASP A 55 -17.44 -15.21 6.87
CA ASP A 55 -18.25 -14.76 5.75
C ASP A 55 -18.22 -13.22 5.62
N PHE A 56 -18.32 -12.50 6.74
CA PHE A 56 -18.21 -11.04 6.77
C PHE A 56 -16.84 -10.54 6.29
N TYR A 57 -15.76 -11.19 6.73
CA TYR A 57 -14.39 -10.84 6.33
C TYR A 57 -14.22 -11.07 4.82
N LYS A 58 -14.61 -12.25 4.34
CA LYS A 58 -14.57 -12.59 2.92
C LYS A 58 -15.36 -11.60 2.07
N GLU A 59 -16.62 -11.31 2.45
CA GLU A 59 -17.45 -10.34 1.73
C GLU A 59 -16.81 -8.95 1.69
N THR A 60 -16.14 -8.55 2.77
CA THR A 60 -15.43 -7.26 2.85
C THR A 60 -14.24 -7.24 1.90
N CYS A 61 -13.43 -8.29 1.88
CA CYS A 61 -12.32 -8.43 0.94
C CYS A 61 -12.80 -8.42 -0.53
N ASP A 62 -13.88 -9.16 -0.83
CA ASP A 62 -14.50 -9.19 -2.17
C ASP A 62 -15.01 -7.79 -2.62
N LYS A 63 -15.53 -6.98 -1.68
CA LYS A 63 -15.92 -5.58 -1.96
C LYS A 63 -14.72 -4.71 -2.29
N ILE A 64 -13.61 -4.87 -1.56
CA ILE A 64 -12.36 -4.16 -1.83
C ILE A 64 -11.82 -4.55 -3.20
N SER A 65 -11.75 -5.84 -3.51
CA SER A 65 -11.31 -6.33 -4.83
C SER A 65 -12.10 -5.67 -5.98
N LYS A 66 -13.42 -5.54 -5.81
CA LYS A 66 -14.27 -4.86 -6.80
C LYS A 66 -13.95 -3.37 -6.94
N LEU A 67 -13.61 -2.69 -5.83
CA LEU A 67 -13.30 -1.25 -5.84
C LEU A 67 -11.95 -0.95 -6.51
N ILE A 68 -11.01 -1.88 -6.48
CA ILE A 68 -9.71 -1.76 -7.14
C ILE A 68 -9.63 -2.56 -8.45
N HIS A 69 -10.78 -2.97 -8.96
CA HIS A 69 -10.94 -3.67 -10.25
C HIS A 69 -10.01 -4.88 -10.41
N THR A 70 -10.11 -5.84 -9.47
CA THR A 70 -9.28 -7.05 -9.53
C THR A 70 -10.05 -8.33 -9.21
N ARG A 71 -9.59 -9.43 -9.78
CA ARG A 71 -9.96 -10.80 -9.46
C ARG A 71 -8.98 -11.46 -8.48
N ASN A 72 -7.88 -10.79 -8.18
CA ASN A 72 -6.88 -11.23 -7.23
C ASN A 72 -7.47 -11.40 -5.83
N ASN A 73 -6.87 -12.28 -5.04
CA ASN A 73 -7.23 -12.43 -3.65
C ASN A 73 -6.82 -11.17 -2.86
N THR A 74 -7.78 -10.58 -2.17
CA THR A 74 -7.54 -9.43 -1.29
C THR A 74 -7.64 -9.85 0.17
N TYR A 75 -6.72 -9.34 0.98
CA TYR A 75 -6.60 -9.61 2.41
C TYR A 75 -6.56 -8.30 3.20
N ILE A 76 -7.12 -8.33 4.40
CA ILE A 76 -7.04 -7.23 5.38
C ILE A 76 -6.24 -7.76 6.57
N LEU A 77 -5.08 -7.15 6.84
CA LEU A 77 -4.20 -7.54 7.93
C LEU A 77 -4.21 -6.49 9.05
N GLY A 78 -3.96 -6.90 10.28
CA GLY A 78 -3.83 -6.00 11.43
C GLY A 78 -2.47 -5.30 11.43
N GLY A 79 -2.46 -4.04 11.01
CA GLY A 79 -1.27 -3.19 10.90
C GLY A 79 -1.51 -2.03 9.94
N GLU A 80 -0.61 -1.08 9.87
CA GLU A 80 -0.70 0.01 8.90
C GLU A 80 -0.17 -0.41 7.53
N GLY A 81 -0.36 0.43 6.49
CA GLY A 81 0.04 0.13 5.12
C GLY A 81 1.49 -0.37 4.98
N ILE A 82 2.39 0.15 5.81
CA ILE A 82 3.80 -0.27 5.84
C ILE A 82 3.98 -1.77 6.16
N LEU A 83 3.09 -2.35 6.98
CA LEU A 83 3.12 -3.79 7.26
C LEU A 83 2.86 -4.61 5.97
N GLY A 84 1.92 -4.16 5.12
CA GLY A 84 1.66 -4.82 3.84
C GLY A 84 2.84 -4.74 2.88
N LEU A 85 3.52 -3.59 2.84
CA LEU A 85 4.71 -3.39 2.01
C LEU A 85 5.87 -4.29 2.45
N GLU A 86 6.14 -4.32 3.76
CA GLU A 86 7.15 -5.21 4.33
C GLU A 86 6.77 -6.68 4.11
N ALA A 87 5.52 -7.06 4.35
CA ALA A 87 5.03 -8.43 4.15
C ALA A 87 5.19 -8.89 2.68
N ALA A 88 4.93 -8.01 1.70
CA ALA A 88 5.15 -8.30 0.29
C ALA A 88 6.63 -8.60 0.01
N CYS A 89 7.53 -7.73 0.47
CA CYS A 89 8.98 -7.95 0.33
C CYS A 89 9.43 -9.23 1.05
N ALA A 90 9.02 -9.42 2.30
CA ALA A 90 9.33 -10.61 3.10
C ALA A 90 8.87 -11.91 2.43
N SER A 91 7.72 -11.86 1.75
CA SER A 91 7.14 -13.04 1.10
C SER A 91 7.76 -13.37 -0.25
N LEU A 92 8.42 -12.42 -0.90
CA LEU A 92 9.02 -12.62 -2.23
C LEU A 92 10.55 -12.75 -2.18
N THR A 93 11.22 -12.08 -1.23
CA THR A 93 12.69 -11.99 -1.21
C THR A 93 13.33 -13.25 -0.64
N GLU A 94 14.31 -13.78 -1.35
CA GLU A 94 15.26 -14.78 -0.88
C GLU A 94 16.68 -14.18 -0.89
N PRO A 95 17.62 -14.73 -0.09
CA PRO A 95 19.00 -14.23 -0.06
C PRO A 95 19.62 -14.16 -1.47
N GLY A 96 20.12 -12.98 -1.83
CA GLY A 96 20.76 -12.72 -3.13
C GLY A 96 19.80 -12.39 -4.29
N ASP A 97 18.48 -12.37 -4.06
CA ASP A 97 17.53 -11.92 -5.09
C ASP A 97 17.76 -10.45 -5.43
N ARG A 98 17.93 -10.15 -6.70
CA ARG A 98 18.00 -8.78 -7.20
C ARG A 98 16.59 -8.18 -7.32
N VAL A 99 16.38 -7.03 -6.69
CA VAL A 99 15.10 -6.34 -6.67
C VAL A 99 15.26 -4.93 -7.21
N LEU A 100 14.50 -4.58 -8.24
CA LEU A 100 14.48 -3.22 -8.77
C LEU A 100 13.64 -2.32 -7.86
N VAL A 101 14.27 -1.37 -7.21
CA VAL A 101 13.59 -0.38 -6.37
C VAL A 101 13.46 0.93 -7.13
N ILE A 102 12.24 1.26 -7.58
CA ILE A 102 11.98 2.54 -8.25
C ILE A 102 11.97 3.65 -7.20
N ASP A 103 13.08 4.36 -7.12
CA ASP A 103 13.34 5.45 -6.19
C ASP A 103 12.87 6.78 -6.82
N ASN A 104 11.60 7.08 -6.62
CA ASN A 104 10.96 8.33 -7.06
C ASN A 104 10.45 9.19 -5.89
N GLY A 105 10.95 8.94 -4.69
CA GLY A 105 10.57 9.61 -3.46
C GLY A 105 10.95 8.81 -2.22
N ILE A 106 10.71 9.40 -1.05
CA ILE A 106 11.12 8.79 0.22
C ILE A 106 10.51 7.40 0.44
N PHE A 107 9.25 7.19 0.03
CA PHE A 107 8.58 5.90 0.17
C PHE A 107 9.06 4.89 -0.87
N GLY A 108 9.29 5.32 -2.13
CA GLY A 108 9.88 4.46 -3.15
C GLY A 108 11.26 3.96 -2.73
N LYS A 109 12.14 4.86 -2.29
CA LYS A 109 13.46 4.51 -1.78
C LYS A 109 13.41 3.59 -0.57
N GLY A 110 12.42 3.76 0.31
CA GLY A 110 12.28 2.99 1.55
C GLY A 110 12.14 1.47 1.34
N PHE A 111 11.70 1.04 0.17
CA PHE A 111 11.65 -0.39 -0.15
C PHE A 111 13.02 -1.08 -0.12
N ALA A 112 14.11 -0.34 -0.36
CA ALA A 112 15.45 -0.89 -0.29
C ALA A 112 15.79 -1.44 1.12
N ASP A 113 15.26 -0.82 2.16
CA ASP A 113 15.46 -1.28 3.54
C ASP A 113 14.74 -2.62 3.77
N PHE A 114 13.50 -2.77 3.24
CA PHE A 114 12.76 -4.04 3.36
C PHE A 114 13.46 -5.16 2.59
N VAL A 115 13.89 -4.91 1.36
CA VAL A 115 14.62 -5.90 0.55
C VAL A 115 15.90 -6.34 1.27
N SER A 116 16.67 -5.38 1.79
CA SER A 116 17.92 -5.67 2.51
C SER A 116 17.68 -6.44 3.82
N LEU A 117 16.54 -6.20 4.51
CA LEU A 117 16.19 -6.90 5.75
C LEU A 117 16.04 -8.41 5.55
N TYR A 118 15.68 -8.84 4.35
CA TYR A 118 15.52 -10.24 3.95
C TYR A 118 16.68 -10.74 3.07
N ASP A 119 17.86 -10.14 3.20
CA ASP A 119 19.11 -10.51 2.49
C ASP A 119 19.01 -10.43 0.96
N GLY A 120 18.06 -9.69 0.40
CA GLY A 120 18.00 -9.36 -1.01
C GLY A 120 18.96 -8.23 -1.40
N GLU A 121 19.18 -8.08 -2.70
CA GLU A 121 20.04 -7.04 -3.30
C GLU A 121 19.17 -5.95 -3.94
N PRO A 122 18.87 -4.83 -3.24
CA PRO A 122 18.10 -3.74 -3.82
C PRO A 122 18.95 -2.97 -4.85
N VAL A 123 18.43 -2.83 -6.06
CA VAL A 123 19.02 -2.01 -7.12
C VAL A 123 18.16 -0.77 -7.32
N LEU A 124 18.69 0.40 -6.97
CA LEU A 124 17.97 1.65 -7.05
C LEU A 124 17.92 2.19 -8.48
N TYR A 125 16.72 2.39 -9.00
CA TYR A 125 16.45 3.21 -10.18
C TYR A 125 15.95 4.58 -9.73
N THR A 126 16.87 5.53 -9.52
CA THR A 126 16.58 6.86 -9.00
C THR A 126 16.10 7.80 -10.10
N THR A 127 14.98 8.48 -9.87
CA THR A 127 14.37 9.43 -10.79
C THR A 127 14.23 10.83 -10.17
N ASP A 128 13.73 11.80 -10.93
CA ASP A 128 13.41 13.14 -10.42
C ASP A 128 12.17 13.08 -9.52
N TYR A 129 12.31 13.41 -8.23
CA TYR A 129 11.21 13.38 -7.25
C TYR A 129 10.10 14.39 -7.50
N HIS A 130 10.27 15.28 -8.48
CA HIS A 130 9.27 16.28 -8.86
C HIS A 130 8.50 15.92 -10.13
N LYS A 131 8.70 14.71 -10.66
CA LYS A 131 8.05 14.23 -11.88
C LYS A 131 7.60 12.78 -11.75
N PRO A 132 6.53 12.39 -12.44
CA PRO A 132 6.21 10.97 -12.60
C PRO A 132 7.38 10.20 -13.22
N VAL A 133 7.47 8.93 -12.90
CA VAL A 133 8.43 8.02 -13.54
C VAL A 133 8.16 7.98 -15.04
N ASN A 134 9.21 8.23 -15.83
CA ASN A 134 9.10 8.19 -17.28
C ASN A 134 9.19 6.75 -17.79
N VAL A 135 8.16 6.30 -18.48
CA VAL A 135 8.04 4.92 -18.99
C VAL A 135 9.14 4.59 -19.99
N ASN A 136 9.49 5.54 -20.89
CA ASN A 136 10.53 5.32 -21.90
C ASN A 136 11.92 5.24 -21.27
N ASP A 137 12.22 6.10 -20.29
CA ASP A 137 13.50 6.09 -19.56
C ASP A 137 13.67 4.78 -18.79
N LEU A 138 12.59 4.30 -18.14
CA LEU A 138 12.59 2.99 -17.47
C LEU A 138 12.80 1.87 -18.48
N LYS A 139 12.15 1.93 -19.63
CA LYS A 139 12.36 0.94 -20.71
C LYS A 139 13.82 0.90 -21.18
N GLU A 140 14.42 2.07 -21.42
CA GLU A 140 15.84 2.14 -21.82
C GLU A 140 16.79 1.59 -20.74
N TYR A 141 16.42 1.69 -19.46
CA TYR A 141 17.15 1.09 -18.37
C TYR A 141 17.01 -0.44 -18.39
N LEU A 142 15.78 -0.95 -18.53
CA LEU A 142 15.47 -2.37 -18.56
C LEU A 142 16.06 -3.08 -19.81
N ASP A 143 16.17 -2.38 -20.93
CA ASP A 143 16.86 -2.91 -22.14
C ASP A 143 18.36 -3.21 -21.88
N LYS A 144 18.95 -2.63 -20.83
CA LYS A 144 20.36 -2.84 -20.45
C LYS A 144 20.52 -3.83 -19.30
N ASP A 145 19.59 -3.82 -18.34
CA ASP A 145 19.59 -4.69 -17.18
C ASP A 145 18.14 -4.96 -16.74
N SER A 146 17.68 -6.17 -16.94
CA SER A 146 16.34 -6.62 -16.56
C SER A 146 16.35 -7.88 -15.68
N ASP A 147 17.51 -8.24 -15.15
CA ASP A 147 17.65 -9.41 -14.28
C ASP A 147 17.21 -9.06 -12.85
N PHE A 148 15.90 -9.00 -12.65
CA PHE A 148 15.27 -8.71 -11.37
C PHE A 148 14.13 -9.68 -11.10
N LYS A 149 14.03 -10.18 -9.88
CA LYS A 149 12.92 -11.04 -9.45
C LYS A 149 11.60 -10.28 -9.42
N TYR A 150 11.62 -9.10 -8.83
CA TYR A 150 10.48 -8.19 -8.81
C TYR A 150 10.95 -6.72 -8.76
N ALA A 151 10.00 -5.82 -9.00
CA ALA A 151 10.20 -4.38 -8.85
C ALA A 151 9.21 -3.80 -7.83
N THR A 152 9.66 -2.79 -7.09
CA THR A 152 8.81 -2.01 -6.17
C THR A 152 8.62 -0.61 -6.70
N LEU A 153 7.42 -0.07 -6.59
CA LEU A 153 7.10 1.31 -7.00
C LEU A 153 5.96 1.89 -6.18
N VAL A 154 5.90 3.22 -6.12
CA VAL A 154 4.83 3.96 -5.45
C VAL A 154 3.84 4.49 -6.48
N HIS A 155 2.53 4.23 -6.28
CA HIS A 155 1.46 4.76 -7.12
C HIS A 155 1.29 6.27 -6.92
N SER A 156 1.07 6.71 -5.67
CA SER A 156 0.90 8.12 -5.32
C SER A 156 1.83 8.49 -4.16
N ASP A 157 2.88 9.26 -4.44
CA ASP A 157 3.84 9.65 -3.40
C ASP A 157 3.32 10.82 -2.59
N THR A 158 3.09 10.60 -1.30
CA THR A 158 2.46 11.58 -0.39
C THR A 158 3.26 12.89 -0.26
N PRO A 159 4.60 12.87 -0.06
CA PRO A 159 5.36 14.11 0.13
C PRO A 159 5.44 15.01 -1.11
N SER A 160 5.58 14.42 -2.29
CA SER A 160 5.69 15.16 -3.54
C SER A 160 4.34 15.46 -4.21
N GLY A 161 3.31 14.66 -3.89
CA GLY A 161 2.01 14.70 -4.57
C GLY A 161 2.06 14.14 -6.00
N ILE A 162 3.09 13.38 -6.34
CA ILE A 162 3.25 12.80 -7.68
C ILE A 162 2.43 11.51 -7.79
N LEU A 163 1.65 11.42 -8.85
CA LEU A 163 0.97 10.20 -9.28
C LEU A 163 1.80 9.55 -10.40
N ASN A 164 2.18 8.28 -10.20
CA ASN A 164 2.93 7.52 -11.20
C ASN A 164 1.99 6.68 -12.07
N PRO A 165 2.25 6.56 -13.38
CA PRO A 165 1.42 5.83 -14.33
C PRO A 165 1.61 4.31 -14.17
N VAL A 166 1.09 3.73 -13.08
CA VAL A 166 1.24 2.28 -12.80
C VAL A 166 0.61 1.41 -13.89
N GLU A 167 -0.41 1.92 -14.58
CA GLU A 167 -1.08 1.30 -15.71
C GLU A 167 -0.17 1.15 -16.96
N GLU A 168 0.95 1.89 -17.00
CA GLU A 168 1.96 1.76 -18.05
C GLU A 168 3.25 1.11 -17.52
N LEU A 169 3.64 1.44 -16.29
CA LEU A 169 4.89 0.95 -15.68
C LEU A 169 4.82 -0.55 -15.37
N CYS A 170 3.71 -1.03 -14.78
CA CYS A 170 3.61 -2.43 -14.40
C CYS A 170 3.54 -3.38 -15.61
N PRO A 171 2.74 -3.09 -16.67
CA PRO A 171 2.80 -3.91 -17.89
C PRO A 171 4.19 -3.90 -18.56
N LEU A 172 4.90 -2.76 -18.51
CA LEU A 172 6.28 -2.70 -19.00
C LEU A 172 7.17 -3.67 -18.21
N LEU A 173 7.19 -3.61 -16.87
CA LEU A 173 7.96 -4.50 -16.01
C LEU A 173 7.61 -5.98 -16.25
N LYS A 174 6.31 -6.30 -16.35
CA LYS A 174 5.83 -7.66 -16.67
C LYS A 174 6.34 -8.15 -18.04
N SER A 175 6.50 -7.27 -19.03
CA SER A 175 7.02 -7.64 -20.34
C SER A 175 8.50 -8.11 -20.32
N TYR A 176 9.23 -7.76 -19.25
CA TYR A 176 10.59 -8.25 -18.97
C TYR A 176 10.60 -9.45 -17.99
N GLY A 177 9.42 -9.96 -17.61
CA GLY A 177 9.31 -11.05 -16.62
C GLY A 177 9.49 -10.63 -15.17
N ILE A 178 9.46 -9.33 -14.89
CA ILE A 178 9.65 -8.76 -13.56
C ILE A 178 8.29 -8.64 -12.87
N MET A 179 8.14 -9.26 -11.71
CA MET A 179 6.93 -9.14 -10.89
C MET A 179 6.83 -7.75 -10.25
N THR A 180 5.62 -7.29 -9.91
CA THR A 180 5.40 -5.92 -9.44
C THR A 180 4.83 -5.88 -8.02
N VAL A 181 5.41 -5.04 -7.17
CA VAL A 181 4.90 -4.69 -5.83
C VAL A 181 4.63 -3.19 -5.80
N VAL A 182 3.36 -2.81 -5.67
CA VAL A 182 2.91 -1.42 -5.74
C VAL A 182 2.47 -0.91 -4.37
N ASP A 183 3.12 0.14 -3.90
CA ASP A 183 2.63 0.95 -2.80
C ASP A 183 1.52 1.88 -3.31
N SER A 184 0.28 1.54 -3.02
CA SER A 184 -0.89 2.39 -3.26
C SER A 184 -1.56 2.84 -1.96
N VAL A 185 -0.79 2.91 -0.86
CA VAL A 185 -1.32 3.30 0.45
C VAL A 185 -2.03 4.66 0.38
N THR A 186 -1.49 5.60 -0.37
CA THR A 186 -2.10 6.93 -0.57
C THR A 186 -3.07 6.96 -1.75
N GLY A 187 -2.75 6.25 -2.84
CA GLY A 187 -3.53 6.28 -4.08
C GLY A 187 -4.80 5.41 -4.04
N MET A 188 -4.78 4.27 -3.35
CA MET A 188 -5.90 3.35 -3.28
C MET A 188 -7.17 4.05 -2.77
N PHE A 189 -8.26 3.99 -3.54
CA PHE A 189 -9.54 4.68 -3.34
C PHE A 189 -9.51 6.22 -3.50
N ALA A 190 -8.34 6.84 -3.73
CA ALA A 190 -8.24 8.27 -4.03
C ALA A 190 -8.15 8.52 -5.53
N ASP A 191 -7.37 7.71 -6.21
CA ASP A 191 -7.16 7.76 -7.65
C ASP A 191 -7.73 6.51 -8.32
N GLU A 192 -7.91 6.55 -9.63
CA GLU A 192 -8.31 5.39 -10.41
C GLU A 192 -7.21 4.32 -10.34
N LEU A 193 -7.61 3.11 -9.94
CA LEU A 193 -6.73 1.97 -9.84
C LEU A 193 -7.43 0.73 -10.36
N ASP A 194 -7.01 0.26 -11.53
CA ASP A 194 -7.45 -0.99 -12.13
C ASP A 194 -6.28 -1.99 -12.08
N VAL A 195 -6.29 -2.82 -11.04
CA VAL A 195 -5.20 -3.74 -10.73
C VAL A 195 -5.02 -4.80 -11.82
N ASP A 196 -6.14 -5.36 -12.33
CA ASP A 196 -6.09 -6.38 -13.39
C ASP A 196 -5.57 -5.78 -14.70
N LYS A 197 -6.08 -4.61 -15.12
CA LYS A 197 -5.63 -3.93 -16.34
C LYS A 197 -4.17 -3.50 -16.24
N SER A 198 -3.77 -3.02 -15.08
CA SER A 198 -2.38 -2.60 -14.82
C SER A 198 -1.43 -3.79 -14.58
N GLN A 199 -1.94 -5.02 -14.57
CA GLN A 199 -1.13 -6.24 -14.39
C GLN A 199 -0.28 -6.21 -13.11
N ILE A 200 -0.83 -5.66 -12.03
CA ILE A 200 -0.15 -5.56 -10.74
C ILE A 200 -0.20 -6.91 -10.03
N ASP A 201 0.96 -7.42 -9.59
CA ASP A 201 1.03 -8.69 -8.87
C ASP A 201 0.68 -8.53 -7.39
N ILE A 202 1.24 -7.52 -6.73
CA ILE A 202 0.90 -7.19 -5.34
C ILE A 202 0.65 -5.69 -5.24
N VAL A 203 -0.49 -5.31 -4.66
CA VAL A 203 -0.77 -3.91 -4.31
C VAL A 203 -1.14 -3.79 -2.85
N CYS A 204 -0.57 -2.79 -2.18
CA CYS A 204 -0.81 -2.52 -0.77
C CYS A 204 -1.53 -1.18 -0.58
N GLY A 205 -2.51 -1.17 0.34
CA GLY A 205 -3.27 0.00 0.74
C GLY A 205 -3.34 0.14 2.27
N GLY A 206 -3.91 1.23 2.74
CA GLY A 206 -4.04 1.50 4.18
C GLY A 206 -5.40 2.09 4.55
N SER A 207 -5.93 1.66 5.71
CA SER A 207 -7.25 2.10 6.18
C SER A 207 -7.33 3.59 6.54
N GLN A 208 -6.20 4.20 6.93
CA GLN A 208 -6.12 5.57 7.43
C GLN A 208 -5.99 6.64 6.32
N LYS A 209 -6.04 6.25 5.08
CA LYS A 209 -5.93 7.14 3.90
C LYS A 209 -7.30 7.43 3.30
N ALA A 210 -7.45 7.39 1.98
CA ALA A 210 -8.66 7.83 1.28
C ALA A 210 -9.96 7.16 1.70
N ILE A 211 -9.94 5.90 2.10
CA ILE A 211 -11.13 5.20 2.61
C ILE A 211 -11.63 5.76 3.96
N SER A 212 -10.85 6.65 4.60
CA SER A 212 -11.23 7.38 5.82
C SER A 212 -11.66 6.51 6.99
N ALA A 213 -11.02 5.35 7.14
CA ALA A 213 -11.15 4.50 8.32
C ALA A 213 -10.01 4.80 9.32
N PRO A 214 -10.15 4.36 10.58
CA PRO A 214 -9.06 4.51 11.55
C PRO A 214 -7.79 3.78 11.10
N PRO A 215 -6.58 4.27 11.51
CA PRO A 215 -5.35 3.53 11.30
C PRO A 215 -5.38 2.17 12.01
N GLY A 216 -4.61 1.21 11.48
CA GLY A 216 -4.43 -0.11 12.07
C GLY A 216 -4.82 -1.29 11.18
N LEU A 217 -5.24 -1.04 9.94
CA LEU A 217 -5.46 -2.09 8.95
C LEU A 217 -4.70 -1.79 7.67
N THR A 218 -4.03 -2.81 7.13
CA THR A 218 -3.48 -2.80 5.78
C THR A 218 -4.31 -3.69 4.86
N ILE A 219 -4.40 -3.30 3.60
CA ILE A 219 -5.08 -4.01 2.52
C ILE A 219 -4.00 -4.51 1.59
N VAL A 220 -4.01 -5.79 1.28
CA VAL A 220 -3.06 -6.40 0.33
C VAL A 220 -3.85 -7.22 -0.68
N SER A 221 -3.69 -6.93 -1.96
CA SER A 221 -4.21 -7.75 -3.04
C SER A 221 -3.06 -8.46 -3.74
N VAL A 222 -3.20 -9.77 -3.96
CA VAL A 222 -2.11 -10.66 -4.41
C VAL A 222 -2.58 -11.50 -5.59
N SER A 223 -1.83 -11.46 -6.70
CA SER A 223 -2.09 -12.27 -7.90
C SER A 223 -1.75 -13.76 -7.66
N ASP A 224 -2.33 -14.62 -8.49
CA ASP A 224 -1.99 -16.05 -8.47
C ASP A 224 -0.50 -16.28 -8.76
N ASP A 225 0.10 -15.54 -9.71
CA ASP A 225 1.54 -15.59 -10.01
C ASP A 225 2.39 -15.26 -8.78
N ALA A 226 1.97 -14.26 -7.98
CA ALA A 226 2.68 -13.89 -6.76
C ALA A 226 2.50 -14.95 -5.66
N ILE A 227 1.33 -15.57 -5.54
CA ILE A 227 1.10 -16.69 -4.62
C ILE A 227 2.00 -17.85 -4.99
N ASP A 228 2.04 -18.24 -6.26
CA ASP A 228 2.90 -19.33 -6.76
C ASP A 228 4.39 -19.04 -6.47
N ALA A 229 4.82 -17.80 -6.65
CA ALA A 229 6.19 -17.37 -6.33
C ALA A 229 6.51 -17.47 -4.83
N MET A 230 5.54 -17.14 -3.96
CA MET A 230 5.68 -17.26 -2.50
C MET A 230 5.74 -18.72 -2.04
N GLU A 231 4.94 -19.61 -2.65
CA GLU A 231 4.86 -21.02 -2.29
C GLU A 231 6.08 -21.84 -2.80
N SER A 232 6.77 -21.33 -3.80
CA SER A 232 7.95 -21.98 -4.40
C SER A 232 9.27 -21.78 -3.66
N ARG A 233 9.27 -21.05 -2.56
CA ARG A 233 10.44 -20.67 -1.72
C ARG A 233 10.94 -21.81 -0.85
#